data_b28b6eeb6df4ba13ff4e18ee756d5426
#
_entry.id   b28b6eeb6df4ba13ff4e18ee756d5426
#
_cell.length_a   1.000
_cell.length_b   1.000
_cell.length_c   1.000
_cell.angle_alpha   90.00
_cell.angle_beta   90.00
_cell.angle_gamma   90.00
#
_symmetry.space_group_name_H-M   'P 1'
#
loop_
_entity.id
_entity.type
_entity.pdbx_description
1 polymer ?
#
loop_
_entity_poly.entity_id
_entity_poly.type
_entity_poly.pdbx_seq_one_letter_code
_entity_poly.pdbx_strand_id
1 'polypeptide(L)'
;MKFISHKILKSAVLLAALGSFATCDAEMQQPSGYAISGAALSAIEEDNRAKENYLVIDVRSADEYAAGHVKHAINIPLGELESRLDEINAYKDKNVVLYCNTGNRSGKALDLLKQKGFNVLMNAPGVKQYDYELYKVGSINAEGFLKIANDPNVLIIDARQKQDYDAGHMKGAINIPYGEPLENYKDVLEANKDKKMITHCYSGNRSAKLAKALNELGYNVTNLLDGTKEYNYELVK
;
A
#
# COMPACT_ATOMS: atom_id res chain seq x y z
N MET A 1 87.76 2.74 -15.59
CA MET A 1 87.79 4.16 -15.15
C MET A 1 86.39 4.50 -14.61
N LYS A 2 86.31 4.66 -13.30
CA LYS A 2 85.71 5.80 -12.57
C LYS A 2 84.27 6.14 -12.99
N PHE A 3 83.28 6.31 -12.16
CA PHE A 3 83.19 6.70 -10.73
C PHE A 3 81.81 6.25 -10.13
N ILE A 4 81.92 5.96 -8.86
CA ILE A 4 80.85 5.75 -7.89
C ILE A 4 80.09 7.08 -7.65
N SER A 5 78.76 7.05 -7.53
CA SER A 5 78.10 7.99 -6.63
C SER A 5 76.82 7.42 -6.09
N HIS A 6 76.81 7.30 -4.78
CA HIS A 6 75.64 7.04 -3.88
C HIS A 6 74.68 8.19 -3.90
N LYS A 7 73.38 7.92 -3.86
CA LYS A 7 72.40 8.70 -3.02
C LYS A 7 71.12 7.91 -2.79
N ILE A 8 71.05 7.37 -1.60
CA ILE A 8 70.10 7.66 -0.54
C ILE A 8 68.62 7.43 -0.90
N LEU A 9 68.19 6.35 -0.37
CA LEU A 9 66.93 5.93 0.18
C LEU A 9 66.00 7.07 0.65
N LYS A 10 64.80 7.18 0.11
CA LYS A 10 63.63 7.69 0.82
C LYS A 10 62.46 6.79 0.56
N SER A 11 62.13 5.99 1.57
CA SER A 11 60.91 5.26 1.70
C SER A 11 59.73 6.24 1.68
N ALA A 12 58.86 6.14 0.69
CA ALA A 12 57.52 6.72 0.75
C ALA A 12 56.55 5.56 1.02
N VAL A 13 56.12 5.47 2.25
CA VAL A 13 54.99 4.61 2.67
C VAL A 13 53.76 5.16 2.00
N LEU A 14 53.25 4.48 1.00
CA LEU A 14 51.93 4.76 0.40
C LEU A 14 50.90 4.10 1.30
N LEU A 15 50.32 4.89 2.19
CA LEU A 15 49.12 4.50 2.94
C LEU A 15 47.99 4.39 1.92
N ALA A 16 47.65 3.18 1.52
CA ALA A 16 46.39 2.90 0.84
C ALA A 16 45.25 3.07 1.86
N ALA A 17 44.60 4.23 1.84
CA ALA A 17 43.32 4.43 2.51
C ALA A 17 42.27 3.60 1.75
N LEU A 18 42.03 2.40 2.23
CA LEU A 18 40.81 1.66 1.93
C LEU A 18 39.64 2.45 2.50
N GLY A 19 39.07 3.34 1.70
CA GLY A 19 37.77 3.92 1.96
C GLY A 19 36.74 2.80 1.89
N SER A 20 36.36 2.27 3.04
CA SER A 20 35.13 1.52 3.20
C SER A 20 33.99 2.45 2.82
N PHE A 21 33.43 2.26 1.64
CA PHE A 21 32.07 2.72 1.35
C PHE A 21 31.14 1.92 2.27
N ALA A 22 30.89 2.45 3.45
CA ALA A 22 29.75 2.05 4.24
C ALA A 22 28.52 2.39 3.40
N THR A 23 27.94 1.39 2.76
CA THR A 23 26.57 1.44 2.28
C THR A 23 25.71 1.74 3.50
N CYS A 24 25.23 2.97 3.61
CA CYS A 24 24.19 3.33 4.55
C CYS A 24 22.87 2.68 4.08
N ASP A 25 22.74 1.38 4.24
CA ASP A 25 21.47 0.74 4.45
C ASP A 25 21.08 1.07 5.91
N ALA A 26 20.66 2.31 6.11
CA ALA A 26 19.94 2.68 7.30
C ALA A 26 18.54 2.06 7.17
N GLU A 27 18.42 0.78 7.55
CA GLU A 27 17.15 0.26 8.04
C GLU A 27 16.71 1.21 9.16
N MET A 28 15.78 2.10 8.83
CA MET A 28 15.09 2.92 9.82
C MET A 28 14.20 1.98 10.65
N GLN A 29 14.80 1.26 11.58
CA GLN A 29 14.06 0.64 12.69
C GLN A 29 13.47 1.78 13.50
N GLN A 30 12.23 2.12 13.20
CA GLN A 30 11.45 3.10 13.98
C GLN A 30 11.00 2.41 15.28
N PRO A 31 11.26 3.01 16.43
CA PRO A 31 10.83 2.43 17.70
C PRO A 31 9.29 2.41 17.81
N SER A 32 8.72 1.44 18.51
CA SER A 32 7.28 1.20 18.67
C SER A 32 6.54 2.38 19.31
N GLY A 33 5.54 2.93 18.62
CA GLY A 33 4.64 3.95 19.17
C GLY A 33 5.03 5.39 18.84
N TYR A 34 5.59 5.69 17.67
CA TYR A 34 6.12 7.01 17.31
C TYR A 34 5.24 7.82 16.39
N ALA A 35 5.38 9.15 16.53
CA ALA A 35 4.85 10.11 15.57
C ALA A 35 5.68 10.02 14.27
N ILE A 36 5.02 9.91 13.14
CA ILE A 36 5.59 10.07 11.80
C ILE A 36 5.17 11.44 11.26
N SER A 37 6.02 12.10 10.49
CA SER A 37 5.63 13.36 9.85
C SER A 37 4.64 13.15 8.69
N GLY A 38 3.84 14.17 8.38
CA GLY A 38 2.96 14.13 7.21
C GLY A 38 3.73 13.93 5.90
N ALA A 39 4.91 14.58 5.77
CA ALA A 39 5.78 14.40 4.61
C ALA A 39 6.30 12.96 4.49
N ALA A 40 6.63 12.30 5.60
CA ALA A 40 7.06 10.90 5.57
C ALA A 40 5.90 9.97 5.18
N LEU A 41 4.67 10.20 5.65
CA LEU A 41 3.51 9.44 5.20
C LEU A 41 3.26 9.67 3.70
N SER A 42 3.31 10.91 3.22
CA SER A 42 3.17 11.19 1.78
C SER A 42 4.23 10.47 0.94
N ALA A 43 5.48 10.42 1.39
CA ALA A 43 6.55 9.70 0.69
C ALA A 43 6.30 8.18 0.64
N ILE A 44 5.77 7.58 1.72
CA ILE A 44 5.36 6.17 1.74
C ILE A 44 4.26 5.93 0.70
N GLU A 45 3.27 6.82 0.61
CA GLU A 45 2.12 6.68 -0.28
C GLU A 45 2.47 6.90 -1.77
N GLU A 46 3.52 7.64 -2.05
CA GLU A 46 4.03 7.83 -3.41
C GLU A 46 4.83 6.62 -3.92
N ASP A 47 5.46 5.87 -3.03
CA ASP A 47 6.18 4.64 -3.40
C ASP A 47 5.21 3.45 -3.47
N ASN A 48 4.91 3.02 -4.69
CA ASN A 48 4.01 1.88 -4.95
C ASN A 48 4.51 0.54 -4.36
N ARG A 49 5.76 0.44 -3.91
CA ARG A 49 6.33 -0.74 -3.23
C ARG A 49 6.30 -0.62 -1.71
N ALA A 50 6.20 0.60 -1.18
CA ALA A 50 6.17 0.82 0.26
C ALA A 50 4.97 0.12 0.94
N LYS A 51 3.83 -0.02 0.25
CA LYS A 51 2.66 -0.76 0.72
C LYS A 51 2.95 -2.24 1.09
N GLU A 52 4.03 -2.82 0.59
CA GLU A 52 4.45 -4.18 0.97
C GLU A 52 5.00 -4.23 2.41
N ASN A 53 5.55 -3.11 2.88
CA ASN A 53 6.17 -2.96 4.19
C ASN A 53 5.33 -2.12 5.17
N TYR A 54 4.34 -1.39 4.67
CA TYR A 54 3.49 -0.49 5.44
C TYR A 54 2.02 -0.79 5.21
N LEU A 55 1.25 -0.81 6.28
CA LEU A 55 -0.20 -0.74 6.24
C LEU A 55 -0.62 0.63 6.75
N VAL A 56 -1.32 1.41 5.93
CA VAL A 56 -1.88 2.70 6.34
C VAL A 56 -3.37 2.53 6.63
N ILE A 57 -3.80 2.93 7.82
CA ILE A 57 -5.18 2.78 8.27
C ILE A 57 -5.79 4.15 8.57
N ASP A 58 -6.84 4.49 7.86
CA ASP A 58 -7.73 5.60 8.19
C ASP A 58 -8.76 5.13 9.21
N VAL A 59 -8.70 5.66 10.43
CA VAL A 59 -9.65 5.29 11.50
C VAL A 59 -10.82 6.28 11.63
N ARG A 60 -11.04 7.11 10.60
CA ARG A 60 -12.24 7.95 10.50
C ARG A 60 -13.48 7.14 10.10
N SER A 61 -14.65 7.78 10.08
CA SER A 61 -15.85 7.12 9.56
C SER A 61 -15.74 6.82 8.07
N ALA A 62 -16.58 5.90 7.57
CA ALA A 62 -16.66 5.56 6.15
C ALA A 62 -16.96 6.79 5.27
N ASP A 63 -17.84 7.69 5.72
CA ASP A 63 -18.20 8.91 4.99
C ASP A 63 -17.00 9.89 4.93
N GLU A 64 -16.26 10.05 6.04
CA GLU A 64 -15.06 10.88 6.07
C GLU A 64 -13.97 10.33 5.14
N TYR A 65 -13.83 9.02 5.08
CA TYR A 65 -12.90 8.34 4.18
C TYR A 65 -13.33 8.49 2.72
N ALA A 66 -14.60 8.28 2.40
CA ALA A 66 -15.14 8.43 1.05
C ALA A 66 -15.03 9.87 0.52
N ALA A 67 -15.14 10.88 1.41
CA ALA A 67 -14.96 12.28 1.04
C ALA A 67 -13.52 12.60 0.58
N GLY A 68 -12.54 11.82 1.03
CA GLY A 68 -11.13 11.90 0.63
C GLY A 68 -10.21 11.33 1.70
N HIS A 69 -9.24 10.53 1.28
CA HIS A 69 -8.31 9.80 2.15
C HIS A 69 -6.90 9.77 1.57
N VAL A 70 -5.92 9.44 2.39
CA VAL A 70 -4.53 9.24 1.95
C VAL A 70 -4.48 8.02 1.02
N LYS A 71 -3.75 8.12 -0.06
CA LYS A 71 -3.61 7.06 -1.08
C LYS A 71 -3.22 5.74 -0.43
N HIS A 72 -3.73 4.64 -0.94
CA HIS A 72 -3.51 3.27 -0.42
C HIS A 72 -3.97 3.00 1.02
N ALA A 73 -4.46 3.99 1.76
CA ALA A 73 -5.01 3.74 3.08
C ALA A 73 -6.26 2.86 2.99
N ILE A 74 -6.37 1.86 3.87
CA ILE A 74 -7.63 1.14 4.09
C ILE A 74 -8.45 1.86 5.17
N ASN A 75 -9.76 1.69 5.14
CA ASN A 75 -10.62 2.28 6.18
C ASN A 75 -11.06 1.22 7.19
N ILE A 76 -10.68 1.41 8.43
CA ILE A 76 -11.20 0.68 9.58
C ILE A 76 -11.57 1.71 10.66
N PRO A 77 -12.83 2.14 10.73
CA PRO A 77 -13.26 3.11 11.74
C PRO A 77 -12.88 2.66 13.16
N LEU A 78 -12.47 3.60 14.02
CA LEU A 78 -12.02 3.28 15.38
C LEU A 78 -13.02 2.39 16.13
N GLY A 79 -14.33 2.62 15.96
CA GLY A 79 -15.37 1.81 16.60
C GLY A 79 -15.50 0.38 16.09
N GLU A 80 -14.92 0.08 14.92
CA GLU A 80 -14.94 -1.25 14.30
C GLU A 80 -13.59 -1.97 14.44
N LEU A 81 -12.52 -1.26 14.84
CA LEU A 81 -11.15 -1.74 14.78
C LEU A 81 -10.98 -3.06 15.55
N GLU A 82 -11.56 -3.18 16.75
CA GLU A 82 -11.41 -4.38 17.57
C GLU A 82 -12.12 -5.60 16.94
N SER A 83 -13.27 -5.42 16.31
CA SER A 83 -14.00 -6.51 15.65
C SER A 83 -13.41 -6.91 14.29
N ARG A 84 -12.53 -6.08 13.72
CA ARG A 84 -11.92 -6.29 12.40
C ARG A 84 -10.40 -6.56 12.45
N LEU A 85 -9.88 -6.92 13.62
CA LEU A 85 -8.45 -7.22 13.80
C LEU A 85 -7.93 -8.34 12.91
N ASP A 86 -8.78 -9.32 12.57
CA ASP A 86 -8.43 -10.41 11.67
C ASP A 86 -8.05 -9.93 10.26
N GLU A 87 -8.56 -8.78 9.79
CA GLU A 87 -8.17 -8.18 8.52
C GLU A 87 -6.72 -7.67 8.51
N ILE A 88 -6.13 -7.44 9.67
CA ILE A 88 -4.80 -6.83 9.81
C ILE A 88 -3.81 -7.67 10.64
N ASN A 89 -4.19 -8.86 11.08
CA ASN A 89 -3.32 -9.72 11.90
C ASN A 89 -1.99 -10.06 11.22
N ALA A 90 -1.93 -10.14 9.89
CA ALA A 90 -0.71 -10.36 9.13
C ALA A 90 0.31 -9.22 9.24
N TYR A 91 -0.11 -8.08 9.80
CA TYR A 91 0.72 -6.88 9.94
C TYR A 91 1.24 -6.65 11.37
N LYS A 92 1.10 -7.64 12.29
CA LYS A 92 1.53 -7.47 13.69
C LYS A 92 3.00 -7.09 13.84
N ASP A 93 3.85 -7.61 12.98
CA ASP A 93 5.29 -7.36 12.97
C ASP A 93 5.73 -6.46 11.80
N LYS A 94 4.78 -5.85 11.09
CA LYS A 94 5.03 -4.90 10.01
C LYS A 94 4.72 -3.46 10.46
N ASN A 95 5.13 -2.49 9.66
CA ASN A 95 4.85 -1.09 9.92
C ASN A 95 3.35 -0.79 9.73
N VAL A 96 2.68 -0.33 10.76
CA VAL A 96 1.28 0.14 10.70
C VAL A 96 1.23 1.62 11.01
N VAL A 97 0.75 2.41 10.06
CA VAL A 97 0.55 3.84 10.19
C VAL A 97 -0.93 4.14 10.36
N LEU A 98 -1.27 4.85 11.42
CA LEU A 98 -2.65 5.23 11.74
C LEU A 98 -2.80 6.74 11.56
N TYR A 99 -3.90 7.19 11.00
CA TYR A 99 -4.25 8.60 10.98
C TYR A 99 -5.76 8.82 11.13
N CYS A 100 -6.15 10.05 11.44
CA CYS A 100 -7.55 10.49 11.46
C CYS A 100 -7.65 11.97 11.04
N ASN A 101 -8.52 12.78 11.64
CA ASN A 101 -8.56 14.23 11.37
C ASN A 101 -7.47 15.01 12.11
N THR A 102 -7.21 14.66 13.39
CA THR A 102 -6.39 15.46 14.32
C THR A 102 -5.48 14.62 15.22
N GLY A 103 -5.21 13.36 14.88
CA GLY A 103 -4.37 12.47 15.69
C GLY A 103 -5.06 11.81 16.91
N ASN A 104 -6.22 12.29 17.37
CA ASN A 104 -6.85 11.79 18.59
C ASN A 104 -7.44 10.38 18.45
N ARG A 105 -8.22 10.14 17.39
CA ARG A 105 -8.80 8.80 17.13
C ARG A 105 -7.71 7.79 16.79
N SER A 106 -6.73 8.20 16.00
CA SER A 106 -5.61 7.34 15.64
C SER A 106 -4.67 7.05 16.80
N GLY A 107 -4.50 7.96 17.77
CA GLY A 107 -3.82 7.68 19.02
C GLY A 107 -4.51 6.59 19.84
N LYS A 108 -5.84 6.65 20.00
CA LYS A 108 -6.63 5.59 20.67
C LYS A 108 -6.54 4.25 19.92
N ALA A 109 -6.56 4.28 18.60
CA ALA A 109 -6.40 3.09 17.78
C ALA A 109 -5.00 2.46 17.96
N LEU A 110 -3.96 3.30 18.06
CA LEU A 110 -2.59 2.86 18.35
C LEU A 110 -2.51 2.13 19.69
N ASP A 111 -3.08 2.71 20.75
CA ASP A 111 -3.10 2.09 22.08
C ASP A 111 -3.83 0.73 22.05
N LEU A 112 -4.95 0.65 21.34
CA LEU A 112 -5.67 -0.61 21.15
C LEU A 112 -4.81 -1.65 20.42
N LEU A 113 -4.22 -1.31 19.28
CA LEU A 113 -3.40 -2.24 18.50
C LEU A 113 -2.17 -2.71 19.28
N LYS A 114 -1.56 -1.82 20.06
CA LYS A 114 -0.46 -2.20 20.96
C LYS A 114 -0.87 -3.26 21.98
N GLN A 115 -2.04 -3.12 22.61
CA GLN A 115 -2.60 -4.12 23.52
C GLN A 115 -2.90 -5.46 22.82
N LYS A 116 -3.17 -5.42 21.51
CA LYS A 116 -3.44 -6.63 20.69
C LYS A 116 -2.17 -7.24 20.07
N GLY A 117 -0.99 -6.74 20.45
CA GLY A 117 0.30 -7.32 20.08
C GLY A 117 0.85 -6.85 18.72
N PHE A 118 0.45 -5.68 18.26
CA PHE A 118 1.10 -5.03 17.13
C PHE A 118 2.36 -4.30 17.60
N ASN A 119 3.50 -4.53 16.95
CA ASN A 119 4.81 -4.12 17.45
C ASN A 119 5.33 -2.83 16.86
N VAL A 120 5.04 -2.54 15.58
CA VAL A 120 5.57 -1.36 14.88
C VAL A 120 4.41 -0.43 14.48
N LEU A 121 4.06 0.48 15.39
CA LEU A 121 2.91 1.38 15.26
C LEU A 121 3.35 2.83 15.15
N MET A 122 2.76 3.56 14.21
CA MET A 122 3.01 4.98 13.97
C MET A 122 1.71 5.77 13.92
N ASN A 123 1.70 6.96 14.53
CA ASN A 123 0.60 7.91 14.44
C ASN A 123 1.01 9.08 13.54
N ALA A 124 0.32 9.27 12.43
CA ALA A 124 0.56 10.36 11.51
C ALA A 124 -0.32 11.59 11.83
N PRO A 125 0.09 12.80 11.43
CA PRO A 125 -0.77 13.97 11.47
C PRO A 125 -2.09 13.71 10.74
N GLY A 126 -3.19 14.22 11.28
CA GLY A 126 -4.49 14.06 10.65
C GLY A 126 -4.66 14.93 9.39
N VAL A 127 -5.67 14.61 8.58
CA VAL A 127 -5.98 15.34 7.33
C VAL A 127 -6.36 16.82 7.55
N LYS A 128 -6.61 17.24 8.80
CA LYS A 128 -6.79 18.65 9.17
C LYS A 128 -5.52 19.32 9.68
N GLN A 129 -4.43 18.58 9.81
CA GLN A 129 -3.15 19.05 10.37
C GLN A 129 -2.03 19.08 9.33
N TYR A 130 -2.20 18.32 8.25
CA TYR A 130 -1.26 18.25 7.14
C TYR A 130 -2.02 18.21 5.81
N ASP A 131 -1.52 18.89 4.81
CA ASP A 131 -2.12 18.99 3.48
C ASP A 131 -1.71 17.79 2.61
N TYR A 132 -2.41 16.67 2.82
CA TYR A 132 -2.23 15.46 2.00
C TYR A 132 -2.94 15.62 0.65
N GLU A 133 -2.36 15.05 -0.41
CA GLU A 133 -3.14 14.76 -1.60
C GLU A 133 -4.18 13.67 -1.26
N LEU A 134 -5.47 14.02 -1.36
CA LEU A 134 -6.55 13.11 -0.99
C LEU A 134 -7.15 12.41 -2.21
N TYR A 135 -7.37 11.11 -2.06
CA TYR A 135 -7.93 10.19 -3.05
C TYR A 135 -9.36 9.83 -2.68
N LYS A 136 -10.17 9.46 -3.69
CA LYS A 136 -11.57 9.03 -3.49
C LYS A 136 -11.77 7.54 -3.79
N VAL A 137 -10.82 6.91 -4.46
CA VAL A 137 -10.86 5.47 -4.73
C VAL A 137 -10.34 4.75 -3.50
N GLY A 138 -11.24 4.05 -2.81
CA GLY A 138 -10.90 3.28 -1.63
C GLY A 138 -9.93 2.14 -1.91
N SER A 139 -9.30 1.66 -0.86
CA SER A 139 -8.41 0.50 -0.88
C SER A 139 -8.89 -0.57 0.09
N ILE A 140 -8.60 -1.82 -0.24
CA ILE A 140 -8.86 -2.98 0.61
C ILE A 140 -7.64 -3.92 0.53
N ASN A 141 -7.26 -4.52 1.67
CA ASN A 141 -6.22 -5.55 1.69
C ASN A 141 -6.82 -6.94 1.40
N ALA A 142 -5.96 -7.96 1.24
CA ALA A 142 -6.39 -9.32 0.90
C ALA A 142 -7.38 -9.90 1.91
N GLU A 143 -7.11 -9.78 3.20
CA GLU A 143 -7.95 -10.36 4.27
C GLU A 143 -9.33 -9.70 4.30
N GLY A 144 -9.41 -8.39 4.16
CA GLY A 144 -10.67 -7.68 4.04
C GLY A 144 -11.45 -8.05 2.77
N PHE A 145 -10.73 -8.21 1.64
CA PHE A 145 -11.33 -8.64 0.37
C PHE A 145 -11.94 -10.04 0.47
N LEU A 146 -11.23 -11.01 1.08
CA LEU A 146 -11.71 -12.38 1.19
C LEU A 146 -13.04 -12.51 1.93
N LYS A 147 -13.35 -11.58 2.84
CA LYS A 147 -14.64 -11.54 3.54
C LYS A 147 -15.82 -11.20 2.62
N ILE A 148 -15.56 -10.47 1.55
CA ILE A 148 -16.61 -9.98 0.62
C ILE A 148 -16.49 -10.57 -0.79
N ALA A 149 -15.47 -11.38 -1.08
CA ALA A 149 -15.21 -11.92 -2.42
C ALA A 149 -16.37 -12.77 -2.99
N ASN A 150 -17.18 -13.37 -2.12
CA ASN A 150 -18.33 -14.19 -2.53
C ASN A 150 -19.68 -13.46 -2.38
N ASP A 151 -19.70 -12.16 -2.04
CA ASP A 151 -20.93 -11.38 -1.98
C ASP A 151 -21.48 -11.15 -3.40
N PRO A 152 -22.76 -11.50 -3.69
CA PRO A 152 -23.37 -11.29 -5.01
C PRO A 152 -23.43 -9.82 -5.43
N ASN A 153 -23.31 -8.88 -4.46
CA ASN A 153 -23.25 -7.44 -4.71
C ASN A 153 -21.83 -6.93 -4.96
N VAL A 154 -20.84 -7.82 -5.06
CA VAL A 154 -19.46 -7.50 -5.44
C VAL A 154 -19.19 -7.97 -6.86
N LEU A 155 -18.58 -7.11 -7.67
CA LEU A 155 -18.01 -7.44 -8.98
C LEU A 155 -16.49 -7.37 -8.89
N ILE A 156 -15.82 -8.48 -9.12
CA ILE A 156 -14.35 -8.53 -9.17
C ILE A 156 -13.90 -8.22 -10.60
N ILE A 157 -12.96 -7.31 -10.78
CA ILE A 157 -12.43 -6.87 -12.06
C ILE A 157 -10.92 -7.12 -12.10
N ASP A 158 -10.49 -8.02 -12.96
CA ASP A 158 -9.08 -8.31 -13.22
C ASP A 158 -8.51 -7.37 -14.28
N ALA A 159 -7.60 -6.48 -13.85
CA ALA A 159 -6.93 -5.50 -14.71
C ALA A 159 -5.68 -6.04 -15.41
N ARG A 160 -5.38 -7.35 -15.28
CA ARG A 160 -4.28 -8.00 -16.00
C ARG A 160 -4.61 -8.16 -17.47
N GLN A 161 -3.59 -8.45 -18.29
CA GLN A 161 -3.81 -8.74 -19.69
C GLN A 161 -4.64 -10.02 -19.84
N LYS A 162 -5.38 -10.13 -20.95
CA LYS A 162 -6.26 -11.26 -21.22
C LYS A 162 -5.55 -12.60 -21.11
N GLN A 163 -4.31 -12.70 -21.59
CA GLN A 163 -3.51 -13.92 -21.48
C GLN A 163 -3.29 -14.35 -20.03
N ASP A 164 -3.05 -13.40 -19.13
CA ASP A 164 -2.83 -13.66 -17.69
C ASP A 164 -4.13 -14.09 -17.01
N TYR A 165 -5.24 -13.46 -17.39
CA TYR A 165 -6.57 -13.81 -16.93
C TYR A 165 -6.96 -15.25 -17.35
N ASP A 166 -6.75 -15.59 -18.62
CA ASP A 166 -7.06 -16.92 -19.18
C ASP A 166 -6.18 -18.03 -18.57
N ALA A 167 -4.96 -17.69 -18.14
CA ALA A 167 -4.07 -18.62 -17.46
C ALA A 167 -4.57 -18.98 -16.04
N GLY A 168 -5.33 -18.09 -15.42
CA GLY A 168 -5.96 -18.28 -14.11
C GLY A 168 -6.40 -16.96 -13.51
N HIS A 169 -7.64 -16.88 -13.02
CA HIS A 169 -8.25 -15.68 -12.46
C HIS A 169 -9.06 -16.00 -11.20
N MET A 170 -9.39 -14.98 -10.41
CA MET A 170 -10.26 -15.14 -9.23
C MET A 170 -11.66 -15.56 -9.67
N LYS A 171 -12.27 -16.49 -8.95
CA LYS A 171 -13.62 -16.99 -9.27
C LYS A 171 -14.62 -15.83 -9.38
N GLY A 172 -15.35 -15.78 -10.49
CA GLY A 172 -16.36 -14.75 -10.75
C GLY A 172 -15.80 -13.40 -11.20
N ALA A 173 -14.50 -13.27 -11.37
CA ALA A 173 -13.91 -12.05 -11.91
C ALA A 173 -14.22 -11.90 -13.40
N ILE A 174 -14.40 -10.67 -13.86
CA ILE A 174 -14.39 -10.31 -15.28
C ILE A 174 -13.04 -9.69 -15.62
N ASN A 175 -12.64 -9.77 -16.88
CA ASN A 175 -11.39 -9.17 -17.34
C ASN A 175 -11.65 -7.82 -18.01
N ILE A 176 -11.06 -6.76 -17.46
CA ILE A 176 -10.95 -5.43 -18.07
C ILE A 176 -9.49 -5.02 -18.03
N PRO A 177 -8.69 -5.34 -19.03
CA PRO A 177 -7.26 -5.04 -19.06
C PRO A 177 -7.01 -3.55 -18.94
N TYR A 178 -6.12 -3.14 -18.02
CA TYR A 178 -5.72 -1.75 -17.92
C TYR A 178 -5.08 -1.27 -19.23
N GLY A 179 -5.57 -0.15 -19.75
CA GLY A 179 -5.14 0.44 -21.02
C GLY A 179 -6.10 0.21 -22.17
N GLU A 180 -7.09 -0.67 -22.01
CA GLU A 180 -8.19 -0.83 -22.97
C GLU A 180 -9.22 0.31 -22.81
N PRO A 181 -9.87 0.75 -23.91
CA PRO A 181 -10.95 1.72 -23.83
C PRO A 181 -12.14 1.16 -23.03
N LEU A 182 -12.62 1.90 -22.02
CA LEU A 182 -13.73 1.45 -21.17
C LEU A 182 -15.07 1.34 -21.92
N GLU A 183 -15.20 2.02 -23.05
CA GLU A 183 -16.35 1.91 -23.96
C GLU A 183 -16.60 0.48 -24.42
N ASN A 184 -15.55 -0.32 -24.57
CA ASN A 184 -15.65 -1.73 -24.96
C ASN A 184 -16.33 -2.59 -23.89
N TYR A 185 -16.40 -2.09 -22.66
CA TYR A 185 -16.93 -2.79 -21.49
C TYR A 185 -18.20 -2.14 -20.93
N LYS A 186 -18.74 -1.12 -21.63
CA LYS A 186 -19.87 -0.32 -21.17
C LYS A 186 -21.06 -1.17 -20.74
N ASP A 187 -21.45 -2.14 -21.56
CA ASP A 187 -22.64 -2.95 -21.28
C ASP A 187 -22.50 -3.77 -19.99
N VAL A 188 -21.34 -4.39 -19.76
CA VAL A 188 -21.08 -5.17 -18.56
C VAL A 188 -20.93 -4.27 -17.32
N LEU A 189 -20.37 -3.08 -17.48
CA LEU A 189 -20.25 -2.10 -16.40
C LEU A 189 -21.62 -1.56 -15.99
N GLU A 190 -22.46 -1.16 -16.95
CA GLU A 190 -23.83 -0.68 -16.68
C GLU A 190 -24.73 -1.77 -16.07
N ALA A 191 -24.62 -3.03 -16.53
CA ALA A 191 -25.35 -4.16 -15.95
C ALA A 191 -24.98 -4.45 -14.49
N ASN A 192 -23.83 -3.93 -14.01
CA ASN A 192 -23.33 -4.13 -12.66
C ASN A 192 -23.12 -2.80 -11.89
N LYS A 193 -23.69 -1.69 -12.34
CA LYS A 193 -23.44 -0.35 -11.77
C LYS A 193 -23.81 -0.20 -10.28
N ASP A 194 -24.77 -0.99 -9.83
CA ASP A 194 -25.22 -0.97 -8.43
C ASP A 194 -24.35 -1.84 -7.51
N LYS A 195 -23.40 -2.59 -8.07
CA LYS A 195 -22.47 -3.41 -7.31
C LYS A 195 -21.24 -2.63 -6.85
N LYS A 196 -20.65 -3.06 -5.73
CA LYS A 196 -19.30 -2.65 -5.36
C LYS A 196 -18.30 -3.34 -6.28
N MET A 197 -17.53 -2.57 -7.03
CA MET A 197 -16.49 -3.10 -7.93
C MET A 197 -15.16 -3.18 -7.20
N ILE A 198 -14.50 -4.34 -7.26
CA ILE A 198 -13.15 -4.54 -6.70
C ILE A 198 -12.18 -4.79 -7.85
N THR A 199 -11.28 -3.87 -8.08
CA THR A 199 -10.24 -4.04 -9.11
C THR A 199 -9.00 -4.69 -8.53
N HIS A 200 -8.38 -5.62 -9.23
CA HIS A 200 -7.11 -6.21 -8.87
C HIS A 200 -6.17 -6.37 -10.07
N CYS A 201 -4.88 -6.57 -9.80
CA CYS A 201 -3.89 -6.98 -10.79
C CYS A 201 -2.81 -7.84 -10.13
N TYR A 202 -1.54 -7.75 -10.54
CA TYR A 202 -0.44 -8.47 -9.88
C TYR A 202 -0.01 -7.87 -8.54
N SER A 203 -0.07 -6.53 -8.41
CA SER A 203 0.47 -5.77 -7.27
C SER A 203 -0.33 -4.50 -6.93
N GLY A 204 -1.61 -4.44 -7.29
CA GLY A 204 -2.48 -3.30 -6.99
C GLY A 204 -2.25 -2.03 -7.83
N ASN A 205 -1.13 -1.90 -8.56
CA ASN A 205 -0.77 -0.62 -9.22
C ASN A 205 -1.56 -0.33 -10.51
N ARG A 206 -1.70 -1.30 -11.41
CA ARG A 206 -2.51 -1.14 -12.65
C ARG A 206 -4.00 -1.06 -12.31
N SER A 207 -4.43 -1.88 -11.38
CA SER A 207 -5.82 -1.90 -10.92
C SER A 207 -6.22 -0.60 -10.21
N ALA A 208 -5.32 0.07 -9.48
CA ALA A 208 -5.58 1.40 -8.91
C ALA A 208 -5.86 2.46 -9.99
N LYS A 209 -5.14 2.40 -11.12
CA LYS A 209 -5.38 3.32 -12.25
C LYS A 209 -6.71 3.03 -12.94
N LEU A 210 -7.05 1.75 -13.12
CA LEU A 210 -8.36 1.34 -13.64
C LEU A 210 -9.47 1.77 -12.68
N ALA A 211 -9.30 1.54 -11.37
CA ALA A 211 -10.26 1.95 -10.35
C ALA A 211 -10.51 3.46 -10.38
N LYS A 212 -9.46 4.28 -10.56
CA LYS A 212 -9.60 5.73 -10.70
C LYS A 212 -10.46 6.08 -11.92
N ALA A 213 -10.18 5.50 -13.08
CA ALA A 213 -10.95 5.77 -14.30
C ALA A 213 -12.43 5.35 -14.15
N LEU A 214 -12.71 4.19 -13.53
CA LEU A 214 -14.07 3.76 -13.26
C LEU A 214 -14.78 4.67 -12.25
N ASN A 215 -14.09 5.13 -11.21
CA ASN A 215 -14.64 6.07 -10.22
C ASN A 215 -14.98 7.44 -10.86
N GLU A 216 -14.15 7.93 -11.78
CA GLU A 216 -14.41 9.15 -12.54
C GLU A 216 -15.66 9.04 -13.43
N LEU A 217 -16.04 7.83 -13.83
CA LEU A 217 -17.31 7.52 -14.52
C LEU A 217 -18.49 7.33 -13.55
N GLY A 218 -18.28 7.42 -12.23
CA GLY A 218 -19.30 7.34 -11.21
C GLY A 218 -19.56 5.94 -10.63
N TYR A 219 -18.76 4.93 -10.98
CA TYR A 219 -18.90 3.60 -10.39
C TYR A 219 -18.33 3.55 -8.96
N ASN A 220 -18.95 2.72 -8.11
CA ASN A 220 -18.47 2.45 -6.75
C ASN A 220 -17.32 1.44 -6.78
N VAL A 221 -16.06 1.94 -6.74
CA VAL A 221 -14.88 1.11 -6.96
C VAL A 221 -13.93 1.17 -5.76
N THR A 222 -13.34 0.03 -5.45
CA THR A 222 -12.26 -0.13 -4.46
C THR A 222 -11.10 -0.89 -5.11
N ASN A 223 -9.87 -0.49 -4.86
CA ASN A 223 -8.68 -1.19 -5.35
C ASN A 223 -8.18 -2.22 -4.32
N LEU A 224 -7.94 -3.45 -4.76
CA LEU A 224 -7.27 -4.47 -3.95
C LEU A 224 -5.77 -4.21 -3.96
N LEU A 225 -5.21 -3.96 -2.78
CA LEU A 225 -3.79 -3.63 -2.59
C LEU A 225 -2.88 -4.81 -2.89
N ASP A 226 -3.23 -5.97 -2.35
CA ASP A 226 -2.44 -7.19 -2.47
C ASP A 226 -2.86 -7.94 -3.74
N GLY A 227 -2.06 -7.83 -4.78
CA GLY A 227 -2.34 -8.49 -6.06
C GLY A 227 -1.98 -9.98 -6.06
N THR A 228 -2.21 -10.65 -7.21
CA THR A 228 -2.00 -12.11 -7.34
C THR A 228 -0.54 -12.56 -7.26
N LYS A 229 0.42 -11.65 -7.17
CA LYS A 229 1.84 -11.95 -6.88
C LYS A 229 2.21 -11.75 -5.41
N GLU A 230 1.36 -11.05 -4.66
CA GLU A 230 1.63 -10.66 -3.27
C GLU A 230 0.81 -11.48 -2.28
N TYR A 231 -0.30 -12.03 -2.74
CA TYR A 231 -1.16 -12.91 -1.94
C TYR A 231 -1.55 -14.16 -2.75
N ASN A 232 -1.63 -15.31 -2.07
CA ASN A 232 -1.95 -16.59 -2.70
C ASN A 232 -3.48 -16.79 -2.78
N TYR A 233 -4.10 -16.18 -3.79
CA TYR A 233 -5.53 -16.41 -4.08
C TYR A 233 -5.76 -17.75 -4.78
N GLU A 234 -6.91 -18.38 -4.49
CA GLU A 234 -7.39 -19.49 -5.30
C GLU A 234 -7.82 -18.98 -6.68
N LEU A 235 -7.18 -19.49 -7.73
CA LEU A 235 -7.45 -19.11 -9.10
C LEU A 235 -8.15 -20.26 -9.85
N VAL A 236 -9.12 -19.91 -10.69
CA VAL A 236 -9.83 -20.82 -11.61
C VAL A 236 -9.43 -20.51 -13.06
N LYS A 237 -9.71 -21.46 -13.98
CA LYS A 237 -9.52 -21.30 -15.43
C LYS A 237 -10.86 -21.15 -16.14
#